data_3aa5650e91bddda913ef45b07c5b9fd5
#
_entry.id   3aa5650e91bddda913ef45b07c5b9fd5
#
_cell.length_a   1.000
_cell.length_b   1.000
_cell.length_c   1.000
_cell.angle_alpha   90.00
_cell.angle_beta   90.00
_cell.angle_gamma   90.00
#
_symmetry.space_group_name_H-M   'P 1'
#
loop_
_entity.id
_entity.type
_entity.pdbx_description
1 polymer ?
#
loop_
_entity_poly.entity_id
_entity_poly.type
_entity_poly.pdbx_seq_one_letter_code
_entity_poly.pdbx_strand_id
1 'polypeptide(L)'
;LAFAPIYAKINLNRDIHFSFTFDEETACLGAPILIEELKKRNIQDGICIIGEPTKMKIIDAHKGCYEYTTYFEGLAGHSSAPHKGVSAVEFAARYANKLIELREELKKRAPKDSIFDPPFSTLQVGGIFGGIAHNVIADKCHINWETRPVVKEDGVFLNNQIDKYAN
;
A
#
# COMPACT_ATOMS: atom_id res chain seq x y z
N LEU A 1 -28.49 2.53 -0.10
CA LEU A 1 -29.48 3.01 -1.09
C LEU A 1 -30.86 2.40 -0.89
N ALA A 2 -31.00 1.09 -0.59
CA ALA A 2 -32.32 0.44 -0.40
C ALA A 2 -33.20 1.13 0.65
N PHE A 3 -32.63 1.70 1.69
CA PHE A 3 -33.33 2.41 2.76
C PHE A 3 -33.59 3.91 2.47
N ALA A 4 -33.01 4.48 1.44
CA ALA A 4 -33.18 5.90 1.13
C ALA A 4 -34.65 6.33 0.99
N PRO A 5 -35.52 5.57 0.28
CA PRO A 5 -36.94 5.89 0.19
C PRO A 5 -37.70 5.78 1.54
N ILE A 6 -37.18 4.99 2.46
CA ILE A 6 -37.73 4.84 3.82
C ILE A 6 -37.34 6.07 4.64
N TYR A 7 -36.07 6.44 4.64
CA TYR A 7 -35.60 7.62 5.37
C TYR A 7 -36.24 8.92 4.87
N ALA A 8 -36.51 9.02 3.57
CA ALA A 8 -37.20 10.19 2.99
C ALA A 8 -38.63 10.40 3.50
N LYS A 9 -39.24 9.41 4.12
CA LYS A 9 -40.65 9.44 4.60
C LYS A 9 -40.77 9.61 6.11
N ILE A 10 -39.68 9.59 6.84
CA ILE A 10 -39.68 9.71 8.31
C ILE A 10 -39.01 11.02 8.72
N ASN A 11 -39.41 11.54 9.85
CA ASN A 11 -38.81 12.74 10.43
C ASN A 11 -37.51 12.31 11.14
N LEU A 12 -36.38 12.74 10.63
CA LEU A 12 -35.05 12.43 11.17
C LEU A 12 -34.56 13.58 12.04
N ASN A 13 -33.87 13.25 13.13
CA ASN A 13 -33.22 14.24 14.00
C ASN A 13 -31.93 14.80 13.41
N ARG A 14 -31.42 14.17 12.35
CA ARG A 14 -30.20 14.56 11.62
C ARG A 14 -30.36 14.23 10.15
N ASP A 15 -29.71 15.02 9.32
CA ASP A 15 -29.66 14.76 7.87
C ASP A 15 -28.84 13.50 7.55
N ILE A 16 -29.25 12.80 6.51
CA ILE A 16 -28.50 11.68 5.93
C ILE A 16 -28.02 12.11 4.55
N HIS A 17 -26.72 12.15 4.36
CA HIS A 17 -26.06 12.45 3.10
C HIS A 17 -25.60 11.16 2.43
N PHE A 18 -26.01 10.94 1.18
CA PHE A 18 -25.48 9.86 0.35
C PHE A 18 -24.42 10.44 -0.58
N SER A 19 -23.20 10.00 -0.39
CA SER A 19 -22.07 10.45 -1.17
C SER A 19 -21.50 9.31 -2.01
N PHE A 20 -21.15 9.59 -3.26
CA PHE A 20 -20.59 8.63 -4.19
C PHE A 20 -19.26 9.16 -4.68
N THR A 21 -18.24 8.33 -4.62
CA THR A 21 -16.89 8.63 -5.12
C THR A 21 -16.55 7.73 -6.30
N PHE A 22 -15.46 8.02 -6.97
CA PHE A 22 -14.95 7.28 -8.11
C PHE A 22 -13.46 6.99 -7.89
N ASP A 23 -12.89 6.09 -8.68
CA ASP A 23 -11.49 5.71 -8.66
C ASP A 23 -10.97 5.32 -7.26
N GLU A 24 -11.78 4.55 -6.51
CA GLU A 24 -11.37 4.02 -5.22
C GLU A 24 -10.16 3.10 -5.38
N GLU A 25 -10.20 2.17 -6.35
CA GLU A 25 -9.15 1.19 -6.67
C GLU A 25 -7.84 1.83 -7.20
N THR A 26 -7.88 3.11 -7.55
CA THR A 26 -6.74 3.88 -8.06
C THR A 26 -6.35 5.02 -7.14
N ALA A 27 -6.06 4.70 -5.88
CA ALA A 27 -5.66 5.64 -4.81
C ALA A 27 -6.78 6.60 -4.34
N CYS A 28 -8.06 6.20 -4.40
CA CYS A 28 -9.20 6.96 -3.89
C CYS A 28 -9.31 8.39 -4.45
N LEU A 29 -9.04 8.60 -5.75
CA LEU A 29 -8.93 9.94 -6.37
C LEU A 29 -10.18 10.79 -6.19
N GLY A 30 -11.36 10.20 -6.09
CA GLY A 30 -12.62 10.93 -5.86
C GLY A 30 -12.80 11.43 -4.42
N ALA A 31 -12.12 10.85 -3.44
CA ALA A 31 -12.32 11.19 -2.03
C ALA A 31 -11.89 12.62 -1.67
N PRO A 32 -10.71 13.15 -2.10
CA PRO A 32 -10.33 14.53 -1.86
C PRO A 32 -11.33 15.53 -2.46
N ILE A 33 -11.87 15.24 -3.64
CA ILE A 33 -12.85 16.10 -4.33
C ILE A 33 -14.15 16.17 -3.51
N LEU A 34 -14.63 15.01 -3.04
CA LEU A 34 -15.79 14.96 -2.15
C LEU A 34 -15.58 15.75 -0.86
N ILE A 35 -14.41 15.59 -0.21
CA ILE A 35 -14.08 16.30 1.04
C ILE A 35 -14.09 17.82 0.83
N GLU A 36 -13.55 18.32 -0.27
CA GLU A 36 -13.58 19.75 -0.59
C GLU A 36 -15.02 20.25 -0.81
N GLU A 37 -15.86 19.48 -1.49
CA GLU A 37 -17.25 19.85 -1.71
C GLU A 37 -18.07 19.85 -0.41
N LEU A 38 -17.85 18.89 0.47
CA LEU A 38 -18.47 18.84 1.80
C LEU A 38 -18.07 20.06 2.63
N LYS A 39 -16.80 20.46 2.59
CA LYS A 39 -16.31 21.69 3.26
C LYS A 39 -16.99 22.94 2.73
N LYS A 40 -17.13 23.09 1.40
CA LYS A 40 -17.80 24.24 0.79
C LYS A 40 -19.27 24.33 1.21
N ARG A 41 -19.91 23.21 1.43
CA ARG A 41 -21.32 23.14 1.89
C ARG A 41 -21.47 23.25 3.41
N ASN A 42 -20.39 23.45 4.16
CA ASN A 42 -20.37 23.43 5.63
C ASN A 42 -20.96 22.13 6.23
N ILE A 43 -20.84 21.01 5.50
CA ILE A 43 -21.18 19.69 6.02
C ILE A 43 -19.96 19.22 6.79
N GLN A 44 -20.00 19.47 8.09
CA GLN A 44 -18.96 19.09 9.04
C GLN A 44 -19.64 18.25 10.11
N ASP A 45 -18.90 17.42 10.78
CA ASP A 45 -19.33 16.63 11.93
C ASP A 45 -20.49 15.65 11.68
N GLY A 46 -20.15 14.40 11.67
CA GLY A 46 -21.10 13.33 11.51
C GLY A 46 -20.45 11.96 11.61
N ILE A 47 -21.29 10.95 11.68
CA ILE A 47 -20.87 9.57 11.54
C ILE A 47 -20.74 9.29 10.05
N CYS A 48 -19.54 8.88 9.63
CA CYS A 48 -19.30 8.44 8.26
C CYS A 48 -19.38 6.91 8.21
N ILE A 49 -20.22 6.39 7.32
CA ILE A 49 -20.33 4.94 7.05
C ILE A 49 -19.83 4.71 5.63
N ILE A 50 -18.76 3.94 5.51
CA ILE A 50 -18.14 3.58 4.23
C ILE A 50 -18.66 2.20 3.82
N GLY A 51 -19.16 2.08 2.59
CA GLY A 51 -19.85 0.89 2.09
C GLY A 51 -18.87 -0.16 1.55
N GLU A 52 -18.12 -0.79 2.44
CA GLU A 52 -17.17 -1.86 2.12
C GLU A 52 -17.75 -3.26 2.42
N PRO A 53 -17.24 -4.34 1.76
CA PRO A 53 -17.75 -5.70 1.95
C PRO A 53 -17.25 -6.32 3.26
N THR A 54 -17.78 -5.88 4.39
CA THR A 54 -17.37 -6.25 5.75
C THR A 54 -18.11 -7.47 6.32
N LYS A 55 -18.90 -8.21 5.52
CA LYS A 55 -19.81 -9.27 5.98
C LYS A 55 -20.77 -8.77 7.07
N MET A 56 -21.25 -7.53 6.93
CA MET A 56 -22.16 -6.84 7.90
C MET A 56 -21.55 -6.67 9.30
N LYS A 57 -20.24 -6.68 9.42
CA LYS A 57 -19.54 -6.30 10.66
C LYS A 57 -19.11 -4.84 10.60
N ILE A 58 -19.08 -4.21 11.76
CA ILE A 58 -18.52 -2.87 11.88
C ILE A 58 -16.99 -3.01 11.89
N ILE A 59 -16.33 -2.31 10.98
CA ILE A 59 -14.88 -2.15 10.91
C ILE A 59 -14.61 -0.68 11.16
N ASP A 60 -13.89 -0.37 12.20
CA ASP A 60 -13.64 1.01 12.68
C ASP A 60 -12.19 1.48 12.46
N ALA A 61 -11.33 0.62 11.95
CA ALA A 61 -9.96 0.95 11.59
C ALA A 61 -9.38 0.01 10.53
N HIS A 62 -8.37 0.48 9.79
CA HIS A 62 -7.55 -0.33 8.90
C HIS A 62 -6.09 0.14 8.95
N LYS A 63 -5.16 -0.76 8.57
CA LYS A 63 -3.75 -0.42 8.42
C LYS A 63 -3.56 0.56 7.28
N GLY A 64 -2.48 1.33 7.31
CA GLY A 64 -2.04 2.08 6.13
C GLY A 64 -1.79 1.15 4.94
N CYS A 65 -1.73 1.71 3.73
CA CYS A 65 -1.40 0.96 2.52
C CYS A 65 -0.46 1.81 1.67
N TYR A 66 0.70 1.25 1.35
CA TYR A 66 1.68 1.87 0.45
C TYR A 66 2.20 0.81 -0.51
N GLU A 67 2.09 1.08 -1.79
CA GLU A 67 2.54 0.23 -2.88
C GLU A 67 3.74 0.86 -3.58
N TYR A 68 4.72 0.02 -3.93
CA TYR A 68 5.97 0.47 -4.52
C TYR A 68 6.37 -0.41 -5.69
N THR A 69 6.96 0.22 -6.69
CA THR A 69 7.74 -0.45 -7.72
C THR A 69 9.17 0.07 -7.67
N THR A 70 10.13 -0.81 -7.37
CA THR A 70 11.56 -0.48 -7.38
C THR A 70 12.17 -1.00 -8.65
N TYR A 71 12.81 -0.12 -9.42
CA TYR A 71 13.47 -0.42 -10.68
C TYR A 71 14.96 -0.58 -10.48
N PHE A 72 15.53 -1.54 -11.20
CA PHE A 72 16.97 -1.84 -11.23
C PHE A 72 17.46 -1.76 -12.67
N GLU A 73 18.52 -1.01 -12.89
CA GLU A 73 19.19 -0.89 -14.17
C GLU A 73 20.62 -1.44 -14.04
N GLY A 74 21.03 -2.21 -15.01
CA GLY A 74 22.33 -2.84 -15.09
C GLY A 74 22.96 -2.65 -16.46
N LEU A 75 23.82 -3.61 -16.83
CA LEU A 75 24.50 -3.63 -18.13
C LEU A 75 24.37 -5.01 -18.75
N ALA A 76 23.74 -5.12 -19.90
CA ALA A 76 23.60 -6.38 -20.63
C ALA A 76 24.97 -6.93 -21.05
N GLY A 77 25.06 -8.27 -21.04
CA GLY A 77 26.26 -8.97 -21.45
C GLY A 77 26.00 -10.46 -21.67
N HIS A 78 26.96 -11.15 -22.21
CA HIS A 78 26.90 -12.61 -22.33
C HIS A 78 27.28 -13.27 -21.00
N SER A 79 26.52 -14.29 -20.58
CA SER A 79 26.72 -14.96 -19.28
C SER A 79 28.10 -15.60 -19.10
N SER A 80 28.79 -15.97 -20.19
CA SER A 80 30.17 -16.48 -20.15
C SER A 80 31.24 -15.42 -19.89
N ALA A 81 30.88 -14.13 -19.91
CA ALA A 81 31.78 -13.01 -19.66
C ALA A 81 31.16 -12.06 -18.59
N PRO A 82 30.92 -12.54 -17.35
CA PRO A 82 30.19 -11.79 -16.32
C PRO A 82 30.83 -10.47 -15.92
N HIS A 83 32.16 -10.36 -16.10
CA HIS A 83 32.94 -9.15 -15.83
C HIS A 83 32.64 -7.99 -16.81
N LYS A 84 31.87 -8.23 -17.88
CA LYS A 84 31.48 -7.23 -18.90
C LYS A 84 30.05 -6.77 -18.75
N GLY A 85 29.33 -7.25 -17.76
CA GLY A 85 27.95 -6.87 -17.50
C GLY A 85 27.65 -6.60 -16.04
N VAL A 86 26.47 -6.08 -15.77
CA VAL A 86 25.95 -5.85 -14.42
C VAL A 86 24.51 -6.37 -14.38
N SER A 87 24.26 -7.38 -13.55
CA SER A 87 22.96 -8.04 -13.50
C SER A 87 21.96 -7.27 -12.62
N ALA A 88 20.97 -6.64 -13.24
CA ALA A 88 19.86 -6.01 -12.55
C ALA A 88 19.05 -7.02 -11.70
N VAL A 89 18.94 -8.28 -12.17
CA VAL A 89 18.22 -9.35 -11.45
C VAL A 89 18.96 -9.74 -10.15
N GLU A 90 20.29 -9.78 -10.15
CA GLU A 90 21.04 -10.08 -8.92
C GLU A 90 20.88 -8.97 -7.86
N PHE A 91 20.89 -7.71 -8.28
CA PHE A 91 20.63 -6.58 -7.36
C PHE A 91 19.19 -6.61 -6.86
N ALA A 92 18.23 -6.90 -7.72
CA ALA A 92 16.84 -7.08 -7.33
C ALA A 92 16.67 -8.21 -6.30
N ALA A 93 17.33 -9.35 -6.50
CA ALA A 93 17.30 -10.47 -5.55
C ALA A 93 17.87 -10.08 -4.16
N ARG A 94 18.97 -9.33 -4.12
CA ARG A 94 19.54 -8.82 -2.87
C ARG A 94 18.60 -7.84 -2.18
N TYR A 95 17.98 -6.95 -2.94
CA TYR A 95 16.99 -6.00 -2.42
C TYR A 95 15.74 -6.71 -1.89
N ALA A 96 15.24 -7.72 -2.60
CA ALA A 96 14.12 -8.54 -2.13
C ALA A 96 14.45 -9.24 -0.80
N ASN A 97 15.68 -9.78 -0.66
CA ASN A 97 16.13 -10.36 0.60
C ASN A 97 16.16 -9.30 1.72
N LYS A 98 16.62 -8.07 1.43
CA LYS A 98 16.59 -6.97 2.39
C LYS A 98 15.17 -6.62 2.83
N LEU A 99 14.21 -6.58 1.92
CA LEU A 99 12.80 -6.38 2.26
C LEU A 99 12.27 -7.50 3.17
N ILE A 100 12.65 -8.75 2.92
CA ILE A 100 12.29 -9.90 3.76
C ILE A 100 12.87 -9.76 5.18
N GLU A 101 14.12 -9.32 5.32
CA GLU A 101 14.75 -9.02 6.62
C GLU A 101 13.97 -7.92 7.37
N LEU A 102 13.64 -6.82 6.67
CA LEU A 102 12.88 -5.72 7.25
C LEU A 102 11.47 -6.16 7.69
N ARG A 103 10.84 -7.07 6.96
CA ARG A 103 9.58 -7.69 7.37
C ARG A 103 9.71 -8.39 8.72
N GLU A 104 10.79 -9.13 8.97
CA GLU A 104 11.00 -9.79 10.25
C GLU A 104 11.28 -8.79 11.38
N GLU A 105 11.93 -7.66 11.07
CA GLU A 105 12.08 -6.56 12.05
C GLU A 105 10.74 -5.89 12.39
N LEU A 106 9.87 -5.68 11.41
CA LEU A 106 8.53 -5.13 11.66
C LEU A 106 7.69 -5.99 12.62
N LYS A 107 7.83 -7.31 12.56
CA LYS A 107 7.15 -8.21 13.51
C LYS A 107 7.56 -7.95 14.96
N LYS A 108 8.83 -7.63 15.20
CA LYS A 108 9.36 -7.32 16.55
C LYS A 108 8.91 -5.96 17.06
N ARG A 109 8.41 -5.10 16.20
CA ARG A 109 7.97 -3.74 16.48
C ARG A 109 6.46 -3.64 16.74
N ALA A 110 5.75 -4.77 16.82
CA ALA A 110 4.31 -4.79 17.07
C ALA A 110 3.94 -3.99 18.32
N PRO A 111 3.00 -3.01 18.23
CA PRO A 111 2.49 -2.34 19.41
C PRO A 111 1.80 -3.35 20.35
N LYS A 112 2.01 -3.21 21.66
CA LYS A 112 1.42 -4.13 22.65
C LYS A 112 -0.11 -4.15 22.62
N ASP A 113 -0.72 -3.00 22.31
CA ASP A 113 -2.17 -2.80 22.33
C ASP A 113 -2.73 -2.74 20.88
N SER A 114 -2.06 -3.38 19.91
CA SER A 114 -2.54 -3.39 18.54
C SER A 114 -3.87 -4.12 18.42
N ILE A 115 -4.85 -3.46 17.82
CA ILE A 115 -6.18 -4.02 17.52
C ILE A 115 -6.19 -4.81 16.19
N PHE A 116 -5.10 -4.82 15.46
CA PHE A 116 -5.00 -5.45 14.15
C PHE A 116 -4.57 -6.92 14.21
N ASP A 117 -4.97 -7.68 13.20
CA ASP A 117 -4.53 -9.05 12.96
C ASP A 117 -3.91 -9.14 11.54
N PRO A 118 -2.59 -9.46 11.43
CA PRO A 118 -1.60 -9.57 12.51
C PRO A 118 -1.36 -8.21 13.20
N PRO A 119 -0.87 -8.21 14.45
CA PRO A 119 -0.74 -7.00 15.26
C PRO A 119 0.43 -6.08 14.87
N PHE A 120 1.18 -6.42 13.85
CA PHE A 120 2.36 -5.72 13.37
C PHE A 120 2.17 -5.18 11.95
N SER A 121 3.01 -4.23 11.57
CA SER A 121 3.10 -3.71 10.21
C SER A 121 3.60 -4.80 9.25
N THR A 122 2.89 -4.98 8.15
CA THR A 122 3.23 -6.01 7.16
C THR A 122 4.04 -5.43 6.01
N LEU A 123 4.89 -6.25 5.42
CA LEU A 123 5.62 -5.97 4.19
C LEU A 123 5.59 -7.24 3.33
N GLN A 124 5.26 -7.09 2.06
CA GLN A 124 5.17 -8.20 1.12
C GLN A 124 5.87 -7.85 -0.19
N VAL A 125 6.73 -8.75 -0.66
CA VAL A 125 7.25 -8.73 -2.03
C VAL A 125 6.21 -9.44 -2.91
N GLY A 126 5.56 -8.68 -3.78
CA GLY A 126 4.49 -9.18 -4.64
C GLY A 126 4.99 -9.83 -5.93
N GLY A 127 6.14 -9.38 -6.46
CA GLY A 127 6.72 -9.96 -7.67
C GLY A 127 8.09 -9.39 -8.01
N ILE A 128 8.87 -10.18 -8.74
CA ILE A 128 10.18 -9.81 -9.29
C ILE A 128 10.15 -10.12 -10.78
N PHE A 129 10.41 -9.14 -11.62
CA PHE A 129 10.27 -9.24 -13.07
C PHE A 129 11.54 -8.72 -13.75
N GLY A 130 12.24 -9.59 -14.49
CA GLY A 130 13.45 -9.22 -15.20
C GLY A 130 14.12 -10.40 -15.89
N GLY A 131 15.07 -10.07 -16.79
CA GLY A 131 15.74 -11.05 -17.61
C GLY A 131 14.95 -11.52 -18.82
N ILE A 132 15.65 -11.99 -19.85
CA ILE A 132 15.07 -12.42 -21.13
C ILE A 132 15.53 -13.81 -21.57
N ALA A 133 16.73 -14.24 -21.19
CA ALA A 133 17.32 -15.53 -21.57
C ALA A 133 18.41 -15.95 -20.58
N HIS A 134 18.66 -17.26 -20.50
CA HIS A 134 19.66 -17.85 -19.58
C HIS A 134 21.10 -17.40 -19.83
N ASN A 135 21.44 -17.10 -21.07
CA ASN A 135 22.79 -16.71 -21.51
C ASN A 135 22.99 -15.19 -21.61
N VAL A 136 22.01 -14.39 -21.12
CA VAL A 136 22.07 -12.92 -21.15
C VAL A 136 22.06 -12.40 -19.71
N ILE A 137 23.04 -11.55 -19.37
CA ILE A 137 23.03 -10.77 -18.14
C ILE A 137 21.92 -9.74 -18.26
N ALA A 138 20.96 -9.78 -17.34
CA ALA A 138 19.78 -8.91 -17.39
C ALA A 138 20.15 -7.46 -17.04
N ASP A 139 19.89 -6.53 -17.91
CA ASP A 139 20.11 -5.10 -17.71
C ASP A 139 18.92 -4.38 -17.06
N LYS A 140 17.76 -5.03 -16.96
CA LYS A 140 16.57 -4.46 -16.32
C LYS A 140 15.85 -5.47 -15.45
N CYS A 141 15.42 -5.00 -14.30
CA CYS A 141 14.54 -5.74 -13.39
C CYS A 141 13.68 -4.76 -12.60
N HIS A 142 12.52 -5.18 -12.14
CA HIS A 142 11.76 -4.42 -11.15
C HIS A 142 11.11 -5.35 -10.13
N ILE A 143 10.86 -4.81 -8.96
CA ILE A 143 10.19 -5.48 -7.84
C ILE A 143 8.94 -4.68 -7.49
N ASN A 144 7.80 -5.36 -7.45
CA ASN A 144 6.57 -4.83 -6.86
C ASN A 144 6.49 -5.30 -5.41
N TRP A 145 6.28 -4.38 -4.50
CA TRP A 145 6.13 -4.69 -3.08
C TRP A 145 5.21 -3.70 -2.39
N GLU A 146 4.61 -4.12 -1.28
CA GLU A 146 3.73 -3.29 -0.49
C GLU A 146 4.11 -3.31 0.98
N THR A 147 3.69 -2.28 1.71
CA THR A 147 3.70 -2.27 3.17
C THR A 147 2.39 -1.73 3.71
N ARG A 148 1.92 -2.36 4.80
CA ARG A 148 0.73 -1.92 5.53
C ARG A 148 1.10 -1.59 6.97
N PRO A 149 1.49 -0.35 7.25
CA PRO A 149 1.90 0.04 8.59
C PRO A 149 0.72 0.10 9.56
N VAL A 150 0.97 -0.36 10.78
CA VAL A 150 0.07 -0.22 11.94
C VAL A 150 0.27 1.14 12.59
N VAL A 151 1.51 1.62 12.62
CA VAL A 151 1.89 2.93 13.17
C VAL A 151 2.76 3.69 12.16
N LYS A 152 2.67 5.02 12.19
CA LYS A 152 3.39 5.90 11.26
C LYS A 152 4.91 5.72 11.35
N GLU A 153 5.43 5.43 12.53
CA GLU A 153 6.84 5.24 12.81
C GLU A 153 7.45 4.05 12.06
N ASP A 154 6.64 3.05 11.71
CA ASP A 154 7.11 1.91 10.92
C ASP A 154 7.34 2.29 9.45
N GLY A 155 6.51 3.18 8.90
CA GLY A 155 6.76 3.73 7.57
C GLY A 155 8.06 4.54 7.51
N VAL A 156 8.30 5.38 8.52
CA VAL A 156 9.55 6.15 8.65
C VAL A 156 10.75 5.21 8.81
N PHE A 157 10.62 4.18 9.65
CA PHE A 157 11.66 3.16 9.84
C PHE A 157 12.01 2.48 8.52
N LEU A 158 11.02 2.01 7.76
CA LEU A 158 11.25 1.34 6.48
C LEU A 158 11.97 2.26 5.49
N ASN A 159 11.50 3.48 5.30
CA ASN A 159 12.15 4.44 4.40
C ASN A 159 13.62 4.65 4.75
N ASN A 160 13.91 4.90 6.03
CA ASN A 160 15.29 5.10 6.49
C ASN A 160 16.19 3.87 6.26
N GLN A 161 15.67 2.65 6.45
CA GLN A 161 16.43 1.43 6.22
C GLN A 161 16.67 1.17 4.74
N ILE A 162 15.69 1.46 3.88
CA ILE A 162 15.77 1.31 2.44
C ILE A 162 16.75 2.33 1.86
N ASP A 163 16.64 3.59 2.23
CA ASP A 163 17.55 4.65 1.78
C ASP A 163 19.00 4.34 2.17
N LYS A 164 19.21 3.87 3.41
CA LYS A 164 20.54 3.46 3.87
C LYS A 164 21.11 2.26 3.12
N TYR A 165 20.26 1.37 2.64
CA TYR A 165 20.67 0.20 1.88
C TYR A 165 20.96 0.52 0.41
N ALA A 166 20.26 1.51 -0.16
CA ALA A 166 20.41 1.93 -1.55
C ALA A 166 21.63 2.84 -1.79
N ASN A 167 22.13 3.51 -0.76
CA ASN A 167 23.33 4.38 -0.78
C ASN A 167 24.58 3.66 -0.23
#